data_1369fe9598db4937f8370915ed39a00c
#
_entry.id   1369fe9598db4937f8370915ed39a00c
#
_cell.length_a   1.000
_cell.length_b   1.000
_cell.length_c   1.000
_cell.angle_alpha   90.00
_cell.angle_beta   90.00
_cell.angle_gamma   90.00
#
_symmetry.space_group_name_H-M   'P 1'
#
loop_
_entity.id
_entity.type
_entity.pdbx_description
1 polymer ?
#
loop_
_entity_poly.entity_id
_entity_poly.type
_entity_poly.pdbx_seq_one_letter_code
_entity_poly.pdbx_strand_id
1 'polypeptide(L)'
;MDEVNSASSLYQKVIMARQPIYNVDINIVAYELLFRDCTDNQAVIVDGDGATSELLVNLYTHFDVDEVIDGKKAYINFTKKLIKEPPPFDKQGFVVEVLEDIIIDDELVENLTRLSGEGYTIALDDYVHGEHSHRILPLVDIVKIDVLQLDSEELKQYVQLLSQYDVILLAEKVETYEMFRRCIGLGFKLFQGYFLCRPQLISGKKVPASKLLVIELLGKLQNPETTNEELEALVSRDPVLSFQLLKLVNSACYMLNQKIESLARAITYLGFNQVRSLASLLTLSNLSDKPSALKNQSVTRAKMCELL
;
A
#
# COMPACT_ATOMS: atom_id res chain seq x y z
N MET A 1 25.07 25.83 26.40
CA MET A 1 23.88 24.94 26.64
C MET A 1 23.00 24.81 25.40
N ASP A 2 23.55 25.01 24.18
CA ASP A 2 22.78 25.17 22.92
C ASP A 2 23.10 24.15 21.81
N GLU A 3 23.89 23.11 22.11
CA GLU A 3 24.27 22.11 21.11
C GLU A 3 23.38 20.83 21.08
N VAL A 4 22.46 20.69 22.04
CA VAL A 4 21.60 19.48 22.11
C VAL A 4 20.34 19.59 21.24
N ASN A 5 20.02 20.79 20.74
CA ASN A 5 18.76 21.04 19.99
C ASN A 5 18.89 20.92 18.47
N SER A 6 20.11 20.76 17.91
CA SER A 6 20.30 20.67 16.44
C SER A 6 20.15 19.25 15.88
N ALA A 7 20.30 18.21 16.72
CA ALA A 7 20.15 16.83 16.27
C ALA A 7 18.69 16.37 16.08
N SER A 8 17.74 17.04 16.74
CA SER A 8 16.31 16.68 16.64
C SER A 8 15.65 17.12 15.32
N SER A 9 16.27 18.03 14.57
CA SER A 9 15.76 18.53 13.28
C SER A 9 16.12 17.65 12.07
N LEU A 10 17.00 16.66 12.25
CA LEU A 10 17.43 15.75 11.19
C LEU A 10 16.49 14.55 10.98
N TYR A 11 15.59 14.29 11.92
CA TYR A 11 14.68 13.14 11.87
C TYR A 11 13.23 13.60 11.79
N GLN A 12 12.50 13.10 10.82
CA GLN A 12 11.04 13.19 10.79
C GLN A 12 10.43 11.97 11.49
N LYS A 13 9.36 12.20 12.27
CA LYS A 13 8.60 11.13 12.87
C LYS A 13 7.73 10.48 11.78
N VAL A 14 7.83 9.18 11.64
CA VAL A 14 6.98 8.39 10.75
C VAL A 14 5.95 7.67 11.61
N ILE A 15 4.69 7.75 11.21
CA ILE A 15 3.59 7.10 11.91
C ILE A 15 2.82 6.26 10.90
N MET A 16 2.54 5.03 11.30
CA MET A 16 1.70 4.09 10.58
C MET A 16 0.70 3.51 11.59
N ALA A 17 -0.50 3.24 11.16
CA ALA A 17 -1.45 2.46 11.95
C ALA A 17 -1.53 1.05 11.37
N ARG A 18 -1.72 0.07 12.24
CA ARG A 18 -2.11 -1.28 11.85
C ARG A 18 -3.40 -1.66 12.55
N GLN A 19 -4.28 -2.33 11.84
CA GLN A 19 -5.51 -2.86 12.38
C GLN A 19 -5.56 -4.37 12.16
N PRO A 20 -5.73 -5.18 13.22
CA PRO A 20 -5.73 -6.63 13.08
C PRO A 20 -7.02 -7.13 12.42
N ILE A 21 -6.86 -8.17 11.61
CA ILE A 21 -7.92 -8.96 10.98
C ILE A 21 -7.95 -10.32 11.65
N TYR A 22 -9.12 -10.74 12.10
CA TYR A 22 -9.35 -11.95 12.88
C TYR A 22 -10.09 -13.01 12.07
N ASN A 23 -9.87 -14.27 12.42
CA ASN A 23 -10.70 -15.39 11.94
C ASN A 23 -11.88 -15.65 12.88
N VAL A 24 -12.67 -16.69 12.60
CA VAL A 24 -13.84 -17.12 13.40
C VAL A 24 -13.48 -17.51 14.84
N ASP A 25 -12.23 -17.92 15.11
CA ASP A 25 -11.74 -18.32 16.43
C ASP A 25 -11.09 -17.13 17.18
N ILE A 26 -11.23 -15.92 16.66
CA ILE A 26 -10.65 -14.67 17.20
C ILE A 26 -9.11 -14.74 17.25
N ASN A 27 -8.48 -15.47 16.35
CA ASN A 27 -7.04 -15.40 16.12
C ASN A 27 -6.72 -14.35 15.07
N ILE A 28 -5.68 -13.55 15.31
CA ILE A 28 -5.17 -12.59 14.31
C ILE A 28 -4.55 -13.39 13.16
N VAL A 29 -5.02 -13.15 11.94
CA VAL A 29 -4.55 -13.82 10.71
C VAL A 29 -3.86 -12.86 9.74
N ALA A 30 -4.14 -11.56 9.87
CA ALA A 30 -3.53 -10.52 9.05
C ALA A 30 -3.62 -9.15 9.75
N TYR A 31 -2.96 -8.15 9.16
CA TYR A 31 -3.08 -6.75 9.56
C TYR A 31 -3.38 -5.89 8.33
N GLU A 32 -4.31 -4.98 8.44
CA GLU A 32 -4.45 -3.86 7.51
C GLU A 32 -3.50 -2.76 7.93
N LEU A 33 -2.72 -2.24 6.98
CA LEU A 33 -1.76 -1.16 7.19
C LEU A 33 -2.31 0.15 6.64
N LEU A 34 -2.41 1.14 7.52
CA LEU A 34 -3.02 2.42 7.23
C LEU A 34 -1.99 3.54 7.36
N PHE A 35 -1.88 4.38 6.32
CA PHE A 35 -1.05 5.58 6.38
C PHE A 35 -1.62 6.58 7.39
N ARG A 36 -0.72 7.24 8.15
CA ARG A 36 -1.06 8.33 9.06
C ARG A 36 -0.05 9.47 8.94
N ASP A 37 -0.53 10.66 8.65
CA ASP A 37 0.32 11.86 8.50
C ASP A 37 0.56 12.55 9.85
N CYS A 38 -0.30 12.37 10.83
CA CYS A 38 -0.20 12.99 12.15
C CYS A 38 -0.63 12.05 13.29
N THR A 39 -0.32 12.49 14.52
CA THR A 39 -0.66 11.76 15.77
C THR A 39 -2.16 11.76 16.09
N ASP A 40 -2.95 12.60 15.44
CA ASP A 40 -4.40 12.63 15.60
C ASP A 40 -5.04 11.47 14.82
N ASN A 41 -5.94 10.77 15.48
CA ASN A 41 -6.51 9.48 15.03
C ASN A 41 -7.47 9.63 13.82
N GLN A 42 -7.37 10.73 13.05
CA GLN A 42 -8.13 10.96 11.82
C GLN A 42 -7.20 10.98 10.62
N ALA A 43 -7.43 10.06 9.67
CA ALA A 43 -6.76 10.08 8.38
C ALA A 43 -7.44 11.11 7.48
N VAL A 44 -6.74 12.19 7.12
CA VAL A 44 -7.14 13.05 5.99
C VAL A 44 -6.27 12.65 4.81
N ILE A 45 -6.73 11.69 4.01
CA ILE A 45 -6.04 11.25 2.80
C ILE A 45 -6.42 12.20 1.67
N VAL A 46 -5.50 13.10 1.32
CA VAL A 46 -5.67 14.05 0.20
C VAL A 46 -5.07 13.51 -1.10
N ASP A 47 -4.13 12.55 -1.01
CA ASP A 47 -3.43 11.92 -2.14
C ASP A 47 -3.18 10.44 -1.82
N GLY A 48 -4.06 9.58 -2.34
CA GLY A 48 -3.97 8.13 -2.12
C GLY A 48 -2.70 7.50 -2.68
N ASP A 49 -2.21 7.96 -3.85
CA ASP A 49 -0.97 7.45 -4.46
C ASP A 49 0.25 7.74 -3.58
N GLY A 50 0.33 8.99 -3.10
CA GLY A 50 1.39 9.41 -2.19
C GLY A 50 1.33 8.67 -0.84
N ALA A 51 0.13 8.54 -0.27
CA ALA A 51 -0.10 7.87 1.01
C ALA A 51 0.32 6.39 0.98
N THR A 52 -0.12 5.63 -0.02
CA THR A 52 0.25 4.21 -0.16
C THR A 52 1.73 4.05 -0.47
N SER A 53 2.30 4.88 -1.35
CA SER A 53 3.74 4.82 -1.66
C SER A 53 4.59 5.15 -0.44
N GLU A 54 4.19 6.13 0.36
CA GLU A 54 4.89 6.49 1.60
C GLU A 54 4.75 5.40 2.67
N LEU A 55 3.58 4.79 2.81
CA LEU A 55 3.38 3.65 3.71
C LEU A 55 4.32 2.50 3.35
N LEU A 56 4.39 2.10 2.07
CA LEU A 56 5.25 1.02 1.60
C LEU A 56 6.73 1.33 1.82
N VAL A 57 7.18 2.53 1.45
CA VAL A 57 8.57 2.94 1.66
C VAL A 57 8.90 2.95 3.14
N ASN A 58 8.02 3.53 3.99
CA ASN A 58 8.25 3.58 5.42
C ASN A 58 8.29 2.18 6.05
N LEU A 59 7.38 1.29 5.63
CA LEU A 59 7.33 -0.09 6.09
C LEU A 59 8.68 -0.80 5.86
N TYR A 60 9.27 -0.65 4.66
CA TYR A 60 10.52 -1.33 4.30
C TYR A 60 11.79 -0.61 4.72
N THR A 61 11.75 0.71 4.92
CA THR A 61 12.98 1.48 5.20
C THR A 61 13.14 1.89 6.65
N HIS A 62 12.03 2.00 7.40
CA HIS A 62 12.05 2.56 8.76
C HIS A 62 11.51 1.60 9.82
N PHE A 63 10.79 0.55 9.41
CA PHE A 63 10.29 -0.49 10.30
C PHE A 63 10.92 -1.85 9.96
N ASP A 64 10.85 -2.78 10.87
CA ASP A 64 11.01 -4.21 10.59
C ASP A 64 9.64 -4.76 10.19
N VAL A 65 9.53 -5.22 8.95
CA VAL A 65 8.25 -5.70 8.38
C VAL A 65 7.71 -6.85 9.23
N ASP A 66 8.56 -7.81 9.59
CA ASP A 66 8.16 -8.98 10.35
C ASP A 66 7.65 -8.61 11.75
N GLU A 67 8.25 -7.58 12.39
CA GLU A 67 7.79 -7.04 13.67
C GLU A 67 6.44 -6.33 13.53
N VAL A 68 6.25 -5.57 12.44
CA VAL A 68 4.99 -4.84 12.19
C VAL A 68 3.82 -5.77 11.96
N ILE A 69 4.01 -6.82 11.16
CA ILE A 69 2.93 -7.75 10.75
C ILE A 69 2.95 -9.08 11.51
N ASP A 70 3.94 -9.29 12.41
CA ASP A 70 4.05 -10.49 13.23
C ASP A 70 4.08 -11.79 12.37
N GLY A 71 4.79 -11.73 11.23
CA GLY A 71 4.89 -12.82 10.26
C GLY A 71 3.56 -13.20 9.58
N LYS A 72 2.56 -12.30 9.61
CA LYS A 72 1.24 -12.49 8.99
C LYS A 72 1.12 -11.70 7.69
N LYS A 73 -0.01 -11.84 7.00
CA LYS A 73 -0.29 -11.05 5.79
C LYS A 73 -0.57 -9.58 6.14
N ALA A 74 -0.13 -8.68 5.26
CA ALA A 74 -0.46 -7.25 5.30
C ALA A 74 -1.44 -6.90 4.18
N TYR A 75 -2.55 -6.27 4.53
CA TYR A 75 -3.49 -5.66 3.60
C TYR A 75 -3.07 -4.21 3.35
N ILE A 76 -3.00 -3.82 2.10
CA ILE A 76 -2.53 -2.49 1.70
C ILE A 76 -3.46 -1.93 0.63
N ASN A 77 -3.95 -0.73 0.87
CA ASN A 77 -4.80 0.03 -0.04
C ASN A 77 -4.04 0.46 -1.30
N PHE A 78 -4.55 0.07 -2.45
CA PHE A 78 -3.99 0.41 -3.75
C PHE A 78 -4.92 1.33 -4.52
N THR A 79 -4.37 2.43 -5.00
CA THR A 79 -5.05 3.28 -5.96
C THR A 79 -5.01 2.67 -7.36
N LYS A 80 -5.88 3.11 -8.26
CA LYS A 80 -5.89 2.68 -9.67
C LYS A 80 -4.51 2.81 -10.34
N LYS A 81 -3.75 3.85 -10.00
CA LYS A 81 -2.42 4.07 -10.57
C LYS A 81 -1.39 3.05 -10.09
N LEU A 82 -1.43 2.67 -8.81
CA LEU A 82 -0.53 1.66 -8.25
C LEU A 82 -0.85 0.25 -8.74
N ILE A 83 -2.12 -0.05 -9.05
CA ILE A 83 -2.55 -1.32 -9.62
C ILE A 83 -1.98 -1.56 -11.02
N LYS A 84 -1.66 -0.50 -11.79
CA LYS A 84 -1.06 -0.61 -13.15
C LYS A 84 0.33 -1.22 -13.14
N GLU A 85 1.11 -0.91 -12.14
CA GLU A 85 2.48 -1.42 -12.00
C GLU A 85 2.48 -2.73 -11.20
N PRO A 86 3.39 -3.67 -11.49
CA PRO A 86 3.52 -4.85 -10.65
C PRO A 86 3.93 -4.42 -9.24
N PRO A 87 3.22 -4.89 -8.19
CA PRO A 87 3.60 -4.58 -6.83
C PRO A 87 5.05 -5.01 -6.57
N PRO A 88 5.89 -4.15 -5.97
CA PRO A 88 7.31 -4.43 -5.80
C PRO A 88 7.62 -5.33 -4.58
N PHE A 89 6.70 -6.23 -4.21
CA PHE A 89 6.82 -7.09 -3.05
C PHE A 89 6.27 -8.50 -3.31
N ASP A 90 6.61 -9.41 -2.41
CA ASP A 90 6.18 -10.80 -2.48
C ASP A 90 4.66 -10.92 -2.32
N LYS A 91 4.05 -11.63 -3.25
CA LYS A 91 2.63 -11.92 -3.29
C LYS A 91 2.11 -12.77 -2.12
N GLN A 92 2.98 -13.48 -1.40
CA GLN A 92 2.59 -14.33 -0.28
C GLN A 92 2.36 -13.54 1.01
N GLY A 93 3.13 -12.45 1.20
CA GLY A 93 3.07 -11.60 2.39
C GLY A 93 2.02 -10.50 2.34
N PHE A 94 1.45 -10.21 1.15
CA PHE A 94 0.60 -9.03 0.96
C PHE A 94 -0.72 -9.34 0.27
N VAL A 95 -1.73 -8.57 0.63
CA VAL A 95 -3.05 -8.52 -0.01
C VAL A 95 -3.22 -7.13 -0.61
N VAL A 96 -3.54 -7.07 -1.90
CA VAL A 96 -3.84 -5.83 -2.61
C VAL A 96 -5.30 -5.46 -2.35
N GLU A 97 -5.54 -4.36 -1.63
CA GLU A 97 -6.88 -3.84 -1.43
C GLU A 97 -7.23 -2.84 -2.52
N VAL A 98 -8.34 -3.10 -3.21
CA VAL A 98 -8.91 -2.21 -4.23
C VAL A 98 -9.97 -1.35 -3.57
N LEU A 99 -9.74 -0.04 -3.54
CA LEU A 99 -10.62 0.94 -2.88
C LEU A 99 -11.98 1.05 -3.61
N GLU A 100 -13.03 1.32 -2.86
CA GLU A 100 -14.43 1.42 -3.34
C GLU A 100 -14.67 2.58 -4.33
N ASP A 101 -13.88 3.65 -4.26
CA ASP A 101 -13.99 4.83 -5.12
C ASP A 101 -13.34 4.67 -6.50
N ILE A 102 -12.67 3.54 -6.76
CA ILE A 102 -12.03 3.28 -8.03
C ILE A 102 -13.07 2.95 -9.10
N ILE A 103 -13.07 3.75 -10.19
CA ILE A 103 -13.97 3.51 -11.32
C ILE A 103 -13.61 2.18 -11.99
N ILE A 104 -14.60 1.28 -12.08
CA ILE A 104 -14.47 -0.03 -12.72
C ILE A 104 -14.59 0.14 -14.24
N ASP A 105 -13.46 0.36 -14.90
CA ASP A 105 -13.34 0.42 -16.35
C ASP A 105 -12.52 -0.77 -16.90
N ASP A 106 -12.34 -0.82 -18.21
CA ASP A 106 -11.64 -1.92 -18.87
C ASP A 106 -10.16 -2.01 -18.43
N GLU A 107 -9.52 -0.87 -18.19
CA GLU A 107 -8.14 -0.80 -17.70
C GLU A 107 -7.98 -1.43 -16.31
N LEU A 108 -8.91 -1.15 -15.38
CA LEU A 108 -8.88 -1.78 -14.06
C LEU A 108 -9.07 -3.29 -14.16
N VAL A 109 -10.04 -3.75 -14.96
CA VAL A 109 -10.32 -5.19 -15.16
C VAL A 109 -9.08 -5.91 -15.72
N GLU A 110 -8.40 -5.31 -16.72
CA GLU A 110 -7.17 -5.87 -17.30
C GLU A 110 -6.06 -6.00 -16.26
N ASN A 111 -5.83 -4.95 -15.46
CA ASN A 111 -4.80 -4.95 -14.43
C ASN A 111 -5.11 -5.94 -13.29
N LEU A 112 -6.36 -6.04 -12.84
CA LEU A 112 -6.76 -7.04 -11.83
C LEU A 112 -6.64 -8.46 -12.39
N THR A 113 -6.99 -8.68 -13.67
CA THR A 113 -6.79 -9.98 -14.32
C THR A 113 -5.31 -10.38 -14.33
N ARG A 114 -4.43 -9.44 -14.64
CA ARG A 114 -2.97 -9.65 -14.57
C ARG A 114 -2.53 -10.01 -13.16
N LEU A 115 -2.90 -9.22 -12.14
CA LEU A 115 -2.49 -9.46 -10.75
C LEU A 115 -3.00 -10.80 -10.23
N SER A 116 -4.26 -11.14 -10.49
CA SER A 116 -4.85 -12.45 -10.14
C SER A 116 -4.10 -13.59 -10.84
N GLY A 117 -3.82 -13.44 -12.15
CA GLY A 117 -3.05 -14.42 -12.94
C GLY A 117 -1.60 -14.58 -12.46
N GLU A 118 -0.98 -13.54 -11.92
CA GLU A 118 0.32 -13.58 -11.28
C GLU A 118 0.29 -14.20 -9.87
N GLY A 119 -0.91 -14.42 -9.32
CA GLY A 119 -1.15 -15.08 -8.02
C GLY A 119 -1.09 -14.13 -6.82
N TYR A 120 -1.35 -12.84 -7.02
CA TYR A 120 -1.61 -11.91 -5.91
C TYR A 120 -2.98 -12.18 -5.30
N THR A 121 -3.08 -12.09 -3.97
CA THR A 121 -4.37 -12.07 -3.27
C THR A 121 -4.96 -10.67 -3.36
N ILE A 122 -6.19 -10.55 -3.84
CA ILE A 122 -6.89 -9.28 -4.07
C ILE A 122 -8.11 -9.20 -3.15
N ALA A 123 -8.23 -8.08 -2.42
CA ALA A 123 -9.40 -7.74 -1.62
C ALA A 123 -10.13 -6.55 -2.23
N LEU A 124 -11.44 -6.56 -2.21
CA LEU A 124 -12.28 -5.42 -2.58
C LEU A 124 -12.78 -4.75 -1.31
N ASP A 125 -12.42 -3.48 -1.12
CA ASP A 125 -12.73 -2.70 0.06
C ASP A 125 -14.12 -2.09 0.01
N ASP A 126 -14.78 -1.94 1.18
CA ASP A 126 -16.09 -1.31 1.40
C ASP A 126 -17.10 -1.62 0.25
N TYR A 127 -17.27 -2.92 -0.05
CA TYR A 127 -18.04 -3.36 -1.22
C TYR A 127 -19.48 -2.86 -1.18
N VAL A 128 -19.85 -2.10 -2.19
CA VAL A 128 -21.23 -1.70 -2.49
C VAL A 128 -21.65 -2.34 -3.79
N HIS A 129 -22.82 -3.01 -3.78
CA HIS A 129 -23.34 -3.61 -4.99
C HIS A 129 -23.66 -2.55 -6.05
N GLY A 130 -23.05 -2.68 -7.22
CA GLY A 130 -23.20 -1.74 -8.34
C GLY A 130 -23.23 -2.46 -9.69
N GLU A 131 -23.65 -1.73 -10.72
CA GLU A 131 -23.88 -2.25 -12.07
C GLU A 131 -22.64 -2.94 -12.69
N HIS A 132 -21.42 -2.50 -12.30
CA HIS A 132 -20.16 -3.02 -12.85
C HIS A 132 -19.42 -3.99 -11.92
N SER A 133 -19.88 -4.21 -10.68
CA SER A 133 -19.20 -5.06 -9.69
C SER A 133 -19.00 -6.50 -10.19
N HIS A 134 -19.96 -7.04 -10.97
CA HIS A 134 -19.87 -8.39 -11.54
C HIS A 134 -18.64 -8.62 -12.43
N ARG A 135 -18.00 -7.55 -12.94
CA ARG A 135 -16.81 -7.64 -13.79
C ARG A 135 -15.55 -7.95 -13.00
N ILE A 136 -15.47 -7.50 -11.75
CA ILE A 136 -14.28 -7.67 -10.90
C ILE A 136 -14.44 -8.76 -9.85
N LEU A 137 -15.64 -9.11 -9.44
CA LEU A 137 -15.90 -10.17 -8.45
C LEU A 137 -15.24 -11.52 -8.79
N PRO A 138 -15.16 -11.96 -10.06
CA PRO A 138 -14.43 -13.18 -10.42
C PRO A 138 -12.90 -13.07 -10.30
N LEU A 139 -12.36 -11.86 -10.10
CA LEU A 139 -10.93 -11.57 -10.08
C LEU A 139 -10.40 -11.31 -8.65
N VAL A 140 -11.30 -11.26 -7.67
CA VAL A 140 -10.94 -10.97 -6.27
C VAL A 140 -11.12 -12.20 -5.40
N ASP A 141 -10.30 -12.30 -4.35
CA ASP A 141 -10.32 -13.43 -3.40
C ASP A 141 -11.11 -13.09 -2.14
N ILE A 142 -11.18 -11.81 -1.79
CA ILE A 142 -11.76 -11.33 -0.54
C ILE A 142 -12.68 -10.14 -0.83
N VAL A 143 -13.86 -10.13 -0.21
CA VAL A 143 -14.78 -8.99 -0.26
C VAL A 143 -15.02 -8.49 1.16
N LYS A 144 -14.68 -7.22 1.41
CA LYS A 144 -14.88 -6.53 2.69
C LYS A 144 -16.24 -5.85 2.66
N ILE A 145 -17.02 -6.00 3.71
CA ILE A 145 -18.37 -5.45 3.84
C ILE A 145 -18.49 -4.70 5.16
N ASP A 146 -18.82 -3.41 5.08
CA ASP A 146 -19.20 -2.62 6.25
C ASP A 146 -20.55 -3.08 6.79
N VAL A 147 -20.52 -3.85 7.89
CA VAL A 147 -21.74 -4.42 8.46
C VAL A 147 -22.55 -3.43 9.34
N LEU A 148 -22.03 -2.21 9.56
CA LEU A 148 -22.79 -1.14 10.20
C LEU A 148 -23.72 -0.41 9.24
N GLN A 149 -23.35 -0.33 7.96
CA GLN A 149 -24.12 0.40 6.96
C GLN A 149 -25.35 -0.37 6.45
N LEU A 150 -25.37 -1.69 6.65
CA LEU A 150 -26.41 -2.57 6.11
C LEU A 150 -27.36 -3.06 7.20
N ASP A 151 -28.65 -3.08 6.91
CA ASP A 151 -29.61 -3.75 7.77
C ASP A 151 -29.48 -5.29 7.65
N SER A 152 -30.26 -6.02 8.47
CA SER A 152 -30.15 -7.49 8.52
C SER A 152 -30.59 -8.17 7.23
N GLU A 153 -31.51 -7.59 6.47
CA GLU A 153 -32.03 -8.16 5.24
C GLU A 153 -31.12 -7.84 4.07
N GLU A 154 -30.63 -6.60 3.99
CA GLU A 154 -29.65 -6.18 3.01
C GLU A 154 -28.37 -7.02 3.12
N LEU A 155 -27.85 -7.22 4.34
CA LEU A 155 -26.66 -8.04 4.56
C LEU A 155 -26.83 -9.48 4.05
N LYS A 156 -28.02 -10.08 4.27
CA LYS A 156 -28.32 -11.42 3.73
C LYS A 156 -28.35 -11.44 2.20
N GLN A 157 -28.95 -10.42 1.58
CA GLN A 157 -28.99 -10.29 0.11
C GLN A 157 -27.58 -10.16 -0.47
N TYR A 158 -26.71 -9.37 0.15
CA TYR A 158 -25.30 -9.26 -0.24
C TYR A 158 -24.57 -10.59 -0.15
N VAL A 159 -24.70 -11.31 0.97
CA VAL A 159 -24.10 -12.63 1.17
C VAL A 159 -24.63 -13.63 0.13
N GLN A 160 -25.94 -13.64 -0.15
CA GLN A 160 -26.54 -14.52 -1.16
C GLN A 160 -26.02 -14.20 -2.56
N LEU A 161 -25.86 -12.93 -2.91
CA LEU A 161 -25.31 -12.52 -4.19
C LEU A 161 -23.83 -12.95 -4.31
N LEU A 162 -23.04 -12.71 -3.27
CA LEU A 162 -21.62 -13.03 -3.27
C LEU A 162 -21.33 -14.54 -3.19
N SER A 163 -22.27 -15.35 -2.70
CA SER A 163 -22.15 -16.82 -2.68
C SER A 163 -22.04 -17.49 -4.07
N GLN A 164 -22.29 -16.73 -5.16
CA GLN A 164 -22.11 -17.19 -6.53
C GLN A 164 -20.64 -17.10 -6.98
N TYR A 165 -19.78 -16.45 -6.20
CA TYR A 165 -18.35 -16.23 -6.47
C TYR A 165 -17.51 -16.98 -5.43
N ASP A 166 -16.31 -17.36 -5.81
CA ASP A 166 -15.35 -18.01 -4.90
C ASP A 166 -14.59 -16.94 -4.10
N VAL A 167 -15.30 -16.26 -3.20
CA VAL A 167 -14.75 -15.17 -2.40
C VAL A 167 -14.89 -15.43 -0.90
N ILE A 168 -13.90 -14.96 -0.14
CA ILE A 168 -13.92 -14.93 1.32
C ILE A 168 -14.57 -13.63 1.78
N LEU A 169 -15.60 -13.70 2.62
CA LEU A 169 -16.24 -12.51 3.19
C LEU A 169 -15.51 -12.06 4.46
N LEU A 170 -15.15 -10.77 4.49
CA LEU A 170 -14.61 -10.07 5.64
C LEU A 170 -15.64 -9.07 6.15
N ALA A 171 -16.05 -9.20 7.42
CA ALA A 171 -16.94 -8.24 8.08
C ALA A 171 -16.13 -7.10 8.69
N GLU A 172 -16.40 -5.87 8.24
CA GLU A 172 -15.78 -4.67 8.80
C GLU A 172 -16.68 -3.98 9.80
N LYS A 173 -16.04 -3.14 10.62
CA LYS A 173 -16.70 -2.31 11.65
C LYS A 173 -17.57 -3.13 12.61
N VAL A 174 -17.12 -4.35 12.93
CA VAL A 174 -17.78 -5.19 13.93
C VAL A 174 -17.61 -4.55 15.31
N GLU A 175 -18.71 -4.05 15.89
CA GLU A 175 -18.69 -3.31 17.17
C GLU A 175 -19.18 -4.14 18.36
N THR A 176 -19.92 -5.24 18.12
CA THR A 176 -20.49 -6.05 19.19
C THR A 176 -20.30 -7.54 18.96
N TYR A 177 -20.35 -8.31 20.05
CA TYR A 177 -20.31 -9.77 19.98
C TYR A 177 -21.52 -10.35 19.21
N GLU A 178 -22.67 -9.71 19.31
CA GLU A 178 -23.87 -10.14 18.56
C GLU A 178 -23.67 -9.99 17.05
N MET A 179 -23.10 -8.86 16.61
CA MET A 179 -22.76 -8.65 15.19
C MET A 179 -21.76 -9.71 14.71
N PHE A 180 -20.70 -9.97 15.50
CA PHE A 180 -19.74 -11.01 15.21
C PHE A 180 -20.40 -12.38 15.01
N ARG A 181 -21.25 -12.81 15.97
CA ARG A 181 -21.97 -14.09 15.89
C ARG A 181 -22.92 -14.14 14.70
N ARG A 182 -23.61 -13.05 14.41
CA ARG A 182 -24.50 -12.93 13.24
C ARG A 182 -23.72 -13.12 11.94
N CYS A 183 -22.59 -12.44 11.79
CA CYS A 183 -21.75 -12.53 10.61
C CYS A 183 -21.17 -13.95 10.42
N ILE A 184 -20.74 -14.63 11.50
CA ILE A 184 -20.36 -16.04 11.43
C ILE A 184 -21.52 -16.90 10.88
N GLY A 185 -22.74 -16.69 11.39
CA GLY A 185 -23.94 -17.42 10.93
C GLY A 185 -24.29 -17.17 9.47
N LEU A 186 -23.91 -16.04 8.91
CA LEU A 186 -24.04 -15.68 7.50
C LEU A 186 -22.90 -16.18 6.61
N GLY A 187 -21.83 -16.74 7.18
CA GLY A 187 -20.73 -17.33 6.42
C GLY A 187 -19.47 -16.49 6.31
N PHE A 188 -19.39 -15.33 6.98
CA PHE A 188 -18.16 -14.55 7.06
C PHE A 188 -17.05 -15.36 7.72
N LYS A 189 -15.82 -15.21 7.22
CA LYS A 189 -14.64 -15.93 7.71
C LYS A 189 -13.61 -15.02 8.35
N LEU A 190 -13.60 -13.74 7.97
CA LEU A 190 -12.67 -12.72 8.45
C LEU A 190 -13.45 -11.57 9.09
N PHE A 191 -12.83 -10.93 10.08
CA PHE A 191 -13.50 -9.93 10.92
C PHE A 191 -12.54 -8.81 11.30
N GLN A 192 -13.04 -7.57 11.28
CA GLN A 192 -12.34 -6.38 11.70
C GLN A 192 -13.31 -5.42 12.39
N GLY A 193 -12.88 -4.72 13.44
CA GLY A 193 -13.71 -3.74 14.11
C GLY A 193 -13.34 -3.48 15.56
N TYR A 194 -13.93 -2.45 16.16
CA TYR A 194 -13.57 -1.97 17.50
C TYR A 194 -13.89 -2.94 18.63
N PHE A 195 -14.84 -3.82 18.42
CA PHE A 195 -15.13 -4.90 19.36
C PHE A 195 -13.91 -5.83 19.55
N LEU A 196 -13.19 -6.09 18.47
CA LEU A 196 -12.03 -6.99 18.48
C LEU A 196 -10.74 -6.23 18.89
N CYS A 197 -10.46 -5.11 18.26
CA CYS A 197 -9.33 -4.24 18.59
C CYS A 197 -9.41 -2.89 17.87
N ARG A 198 -8.91 -1.83 18.53
CA ARG A 198 -8.71 -0.53 17.90
C ARG A 198 -7.39 -0.52 17.11
N PRO A 199 -7.26 0.30 16.03
CA PRO A 199 -6.00 0.48 15.32
C PRO A 199 -4.86 0.87 16.26
N GLN A 200 -3.68 0.26 16.06
CA GLN A 200 -2.48 0.51 16.85
C GLN A 200 -1.54 1.44 16.08
N LEU A 201 -1.10 2.52 16.72
CA LEU A 201 -0.12 3.42 16.15
C LEU A 201 1.30 2.89 16.35
N ILE A 202 2.07 2.84 15.27
CA ILE A 202 3.48 2.47 15.24
C ILE A 202 4.27 3.70 14.81
N SER A 203 5.33 4.03 15.50
CA SER A 203 6.15 5.21 15.21
C SER A 203 7.61 4.85 14.96
N GLY A 204 8.21 5.50 13.97
CA GLY A 204 9.63 5.38 13.62
C GLY A 204 10.27 6.75 13.38
N LYS A 205 11.53 6.76 12.92
CA LYS A 205 12.26 7.96 12.52
C LYS A 205 12.75 7.84 11.09
N LYS A 206 12.55 8.89 10.30
CA LYS A 206 12.92 8.98 8.88
C LYS A 206 13.96 10.09 8.69
N VAL A 207 14.97 9.83 7.85
CA VAL A 207 15.89 10.84 7.32
C VAL A 207 15.42 11.15 5.90
N PRO A 208 15.08 12.41 5.54
CA PRO A 208 14.62 12.74 4.20
C PRO A 208 15.77 12.67 3.18
N ALA A 209 15.49 12.08 2.01
CA ALA A 209 16.39 12.11 0.86
C ALA A 209 16.39 13.48 0.15
N SER A 210 17.39 13.74 -0.68
CA SER A 210 17.45 14.98 -1.47
C SER A 210 16.32 15.06 -2.49
N LYS A 211 15.42 16.05 -2.35
CA LYS A 211 14.27 16.26 -3.25
C LYS A 211 14.67 16.47 -4.72
N LEU A 212 15.81 17.11 -4.97
CA LEU A 212 16.30 17.35 -6.33
C LEU A 212 16.72 16.04 -7.00
N LEU A 213 17.46 15.19 -6.29
CA LEU A 213 17.88 13.88 -6.82
C LEU A 213 16.70 12.94 -7.01
N VAL A 214 15.69 13.04 -6.16
CA VAL A 214 14.44 12.30 -6.31
C VAL A 214 13.71 12.68 -7.60
N ILE A 215 13.63 13.98 -7.95
CA ILE A 215 13.01 14.47 -9.20
C ILE A 215 13.85 14.02 -10.43
N GLU A 216 15.17 14.11 -10.33
CA GLU A 216 16.09 13.67 -11.38
C GLU A 216 15.95 12.16 -11.63
N LEU A 217 15.81 11.37 -10.55
CA LEU A 217 15.56 9.93 -10.63
C LEU A 217 14.25 9.60 -11.35
N LEU A 218 13.16 10.34 -11.05
CA LEU A 218 11.88 10.19 -11.76
C LEU A 218 12.03 10.42 -13.26
N GLY A 219 12.71 11.50 -13.66
CA GLY A 219 12.95 11.81 -15.06
C GLY A 219 13.73 10.70 -15.77
N LYS A 220 14.77 10.18 -15.12
CA LYS A 220 15.56 9.05 -15.65
C LYS A 220 14.75 7.76 -15.76
N LEU A 221 13.90 7.45 -14.78
CA LEU A 221 13.07 6.26 -14.79
C LEU A 221 11.98 6.26 -15.87
N GLN A 222 11.55 7.43 -16.32
CA GLN A 222 10.57 7.57 -17.41
C GLN A 222 11.21 7.44 -18.80
N ASN A 223 12.52 7.60 -18.92
CA ASN A 223 13.22 7.48 -20.19
C ASN A 223 13.62 6.01 -20.46
N PRO A 224 13.09 5.36 -21.53
CA PRO A 224 13.41 3.97 -21.86
C PRO A 224 14.90 3.73 -22.19
N GLU A 225 15.62 4.78 -22.60
CA GLU A 225 17.05 4.69 -22.97
C GLU A 225 17.99 4.82 -21.77
N THR A 226 17.44 5.01 -20.55
CA THR A 226 18.27 5.14 -19.35
C THR A 226 18.96 3.83 -19.02
N THR A 227 20.28 3.87 -18.88
CA THR A 227 21.10 2.70 -18.56
C THR A 227 21.17 2.44 -17.04
N ASN A 228 21.56 1.22 -16.67
CA ASN A 228 21.77 0.82 -15.28
C ASN A 228 22.86 1.67 -14.61
N GLU A 229 23.93 1.98 -15.36
CA GLU A 229 25.07 2.77 -14.91
C GLU A 229 24.66 4.22 -14.61
N GLU A 230 23.78 4.79 -15.42
CA GLU A 230 23.23 6.13 -15.17
C GLU A 230 22.38 6.18 -13.92
N LEU A 231 21.53 5.17 -13.67
CA LEU A 231 20.73 5.08 -12.45
C LEU A 231 21.61 4.88 -11.21
N GLU A 232 22.61 4.01 -11.30
CA GLU A 232 23.54 3.77 -10.20
C GLU A 232 24.33 5.03 -9.85
N ALA A 233 24.85 5.74 -10.86
CA ALA A 233 25.57 6.99 -10.68
C ALA A 233 24.69 8.07 -10.01
N LEU A 234 23.41 8.14 -10.39
CA LEU A 234 22.48 9.10 -9.82
C LEU A 234 22.14 8.77 -8.36
N VAL A 235 21.76 7.52 -8.09
CA VAL A 235 21.38 7.08 -6.73
C VAL A 235 22.56 7.19 -5.78
N SER A 236 23.78 6.90 -6.23
CA SER A 236 25.02 6.97 -5.43
C SER A 236 25.37 8.40 -4.98
N ARG A 237 24.77 9.43 -5.58
CA ARG A 237 24.97 10.84 -5.17
C ARG A 237 24.29 11.21 -3.85
N ASP A 238 23.31 10.40 -3.40
CA ASP A 238 22.63 10.61 -2.13
C ASP A 238 22.72 9.33 -1.29
N PRO A 239 23.48 9.35 -0.17
CA PRO A 239 23.63 8.19 0.70
C PRO A 239 22.30 7.73 1.31
N VAL A 240 21.34 8.67 1.55
CA VAL A 240 20.03 8.34 2.10
C VAL A 240 19.18 7.61 1.08
N LEU A 241 19.16 8.10 -0.16
CA LEU A 241 18.45 7.47 -1.27
C LEU A 241 19.01 6.07 -1.57
N SER A 242 20.37 5.95 -1.62
CA SER A 242 21.05 4.67 -1.78
C SER A 242 20.67 3.68 -0.67
N PHE A 243 20.72 4.14 0.59
CA PHE A 243 20.38 3.30 1.74
C PHE A 243 18.92 2.87 1.70
N GLN A 244 17.98 3.77 1.42
CA GLN A 244 16.56 3.46 1.34
C GLN A 244 16.27 2.44 0.23
N LEU A 245 16.86 2.62 -0.97
CA LEU A 245 16.68 1.70 -2.08
C LEU A 245 17.25 0.31 -1.77
N LEU A 246 18.47 0.24 -1.22
CA LEU A 246 19.08 -1.03 -0.83
C LEU A 246 18.33 -1.73 0.30
N LYS A 247 17.76 -0.97 1.23
CA LYS A 247 16.92 -1.54 2.29
C LYS A 247 15.62 -2.13 1.73
N LEU A 248 14.97 -1.45 0.78
CA LEU A 248 13.82 -1.99 0.06
C LEU A 248 14.17 -3.29 -0.66
N VAL A 249 15.28 -3.31 -1.41
CA VAL A 249 15.75 -4.49 -2.14
C VAL A 249 16.05 -5.68 -1.21
N ASN A 250 16.63 -5.40 -0.04
CA ASN A 250 16.97 -6.43 0.97
C ASN A 250 15.85 -6.74 1.95
N SER A 251 14.67 -6.16 1.75
CA SER A 251 13.53 -6.46 2.61
C SER A 251 13.10 -7.93 2.51
N ALA A 252 12.42 -8.43 3.54
CA ALA A 252 11.94 -9.81 3.62
C ALA A 252 11.08 -10.24 2.40
N CYS A 253 10.49 -9.27 1.69
CA CYS A 253 9.70 -9.50 0.49
C CYS A 253 10.41 -10.26 -0.62
N TYR A 254 11.72 -10.10 -0.74
CA TYR A 254 12.47 -10.73 -1.85
C TYR A 254 13.13 -12.04 -1.46
N MET A 255 13.03 -12.47 -0.19
CA MET A 255 13.60 -13.72 0.33
C MET A 255 15.01 -14.02 -0.21
N LEU A 256 15.84 -12.96 -0.30
CA LEU A 256 17.17 -13.08 -0.89
C LEU A 256 18.08 -13.92 0.02
N ASN A 257 18.70 -14.95 -0.52
CA ASN A 257 19.65 -15.79 0.22
C ASN A 257 20.94 -15.06 0.60
N GLN A 258 21.20 -13.90 -0.01
CA GLN A 258 22.38 -13.08 0.25
C GLN A 258 21.99 -11.59 0.20
N LYS A 259 22.55 -10.82 1.13
CA LYS A 259 22.39 -9.38 1.17
C LYS A 259 22.99 -8.71 -0.08
N ILE A 260 22.19 -7.81 -0.68
CA ILE A 260 22.61 -7.00 -1.82
C ILE A 260 23.20 -5.69 -1.32
N GLU A 261 24.41 -5.36 -1.77
CA GLU A 261 25.20 -4.21 -1.30
C GLU A 261 25.37 -3.11 -2.35
N SER A 262 24.92 -3.33 -3.59
CA SER A 262 24.97 -2.32 -4.66
C SER A 262 23.73 -2.35 -5.54
N LEU A 263 23.41 -1.22 -6.17
CA LEU A 263 22.30 -1.10 -7.11
C LEU A 263 22.50 -2.00 -8.35
N ALA A 264 23.73 -2.07 -8.88
CA ALA A 264 24.03 -2.97 -10.00
C ALA A 264 23.71 -4.43 -9.67
N ARG A 265 24.03 -4.86 -8.45
CA ARG A 265 23.71 -6.21 -7.98
C ARG A 265 22.18 -6.40 -7.78
N ALA A 266 21.48 -5.36 -7.33
CA ALA A 266 20.02 -5.36 -7.23
C ALA A 266 19.37 -5.57 -8.61
N ILE A 267 19.83 -4.85 -9.63
CA ILE A 267 19.34 -4.97 -11.00
C ILE A 267 19.61 -6.38 -11.57
N THR A 268 20.78 -6.96 -11.26
CA THR A 268 21.12 -8.32 -11.69
C THR A 268 20.21 -9.38 -11.10
N TYR A 269 19.81 -9.23 -9.85
CA TYR A 269 18.96 -10.21 -9.14
C TYR A 269 17.46 -10.03 -9.39
N LEU A 270 16.97 -8.79 -9.32
CA LEU A 270 15.55 -8.48 -9.40
C LEU A 270 15.10 -8.11 -10.82
N GLY A 271 16.03 -7.76 -11.67
CA GLY A 271 15.76 -7.17 -12.98
C GLY A 271 15.50 -5.65 -12.92
N PHE A 272 15.68 -4.99 -14.05
CA PHE A 272 15.57 -3.54 -14.17
C PHE A 272 14.19 -3.02 -13.81
N ASN A 273 13.12 -3.68 -14.29
CA ASN A 273 11.75 -3.25 -14.08
C ASN A 273 11.37 -3.24 -12.58
N GLN A 274 11.81 -4.23 -11.83
CA GLN A 274 11.51 -4.32 -10.40
C GLN A 274 12.22 -3.22 -9.60
N VAL A 275 13.50 -2.98 -9.90
CA VAL A 275 14.26 -1.89 -9.29
C VAL A 275 13.70 -0.53 -9.67
N ARG A 276 13.22 -0.37 -10.91
CA ARG A 276 12.49 0.82 -11.37
C ARG A 276 11.22 1.06 -10.58
N SER A 277 10.40 0.04 -10.37
CA SER A 277 9.18 0.15 -9.55
C SER A 277 9.48 0.57 -8.11
N LEU A 278 10.51 -0.02 -7.48
CA LEU A 278 10.97 0.38 -6.14
C LEU A 278 11.46 1.84 -6.08
N ALA A 279 12.25 2.26 -7.07
CA ALA A 279 12.73 3.62 -7.15
C ALA A 279 11.58 4.62 -7.41
N SER A 280 10.57 4.23 -8.18
CA SER A 280 9.35 5.03 -8.40
C SER A 280 8.55 5.20 -7.10
N LEU A 281 8.39 4.15 -6.31
CA LEU A 281 7.77 4.23 -4.97
C LEU A 281 8.52 5.18 -4.04
N LEU A 282 9.86 5.04 -3.96
CA LEU A 282 10.70 5.95 -3.17
C LEU A 282 10.50 7.41 -3.58
N THR A 283 10.40 7.64 -4.88
CA THR A 283 10.24 8.99 -5.42
C THR A 283 8.87 9.58 -5.07
N LEU A 284 7.80 8.81 -5.24
CA LEU A 284 6.44 9.22 -4.87
C LEU A 284 6.35 9.53 -3.38
N SER A 285 6.91 8.68 -2.52
CA SER A 285 6.91 8.89 -1.08
C SER A 285 7.66 10.15 -0.64
N ASN A 286 8.78 10.48 -1.28
CA ASN A 286 9.56 11.68 -0.97
C ASN A 286 8.96 12.99 -1.53
N LEU A 287 8.01 12.90 -2.46
CA LEU A 287 7.27 14.06 -3.01
C LEU A 287 5.99 14.37 -2.24
N SER A 288 5.50 13.47 -1.41
CA SER A 288 4.22 13.60 -0.68
C SER A 288 4.18 14.69 0.39
N ASP A 289 5.32 15.19 0.85
CA ASP A 289 5.45 16.27 1.86
C ASP A 289 4.91 17.66 1.41
N LYS A 290 4.29 17.80 0.24
CA LYS A 290 3.76 19.10 -0.22
C LYS A 290 2.24 19.10 -0.25
N PRO A 291 1.59 20.26 0.11
CA PRO A 291 0.16 20.42 -0.06
C PRO A 291 -0.29 20.09 -1.49
N SER A 292 -1.39 19.36 -1.64
CA SER A 292 -1.95 18.91 -2.94
C SER A 292 -2.12 20.04 -3.97
N ALA A 293 -2.43 21.25 -3.51
CA ALA A 293 -2.53 22.44 -4.35
C ALA A 293 -1.23 22.75 -5.14
N LEU A 294 -0.05 22.54 -4.55
CA LEU A 294 1.24 22.76 -5.21
C LEU A 294 1.58 21.64 -6.22
N LYS A 295 1.15 20.41 -5.94
CA LYS A 295 1.32 19.26 -6.86
C LYS A 295 0.46 19.47 -8.12
N ASN A 296 -0.82 19.81 -7.95
CA ASN A 296 -1.73 20.09 -9.05
C ASN A 296 -1.26 21.26 -9.90
N GLN A 297 -0.76 22.36 -9.28
CA GLN A 297 -0.20 23.49 -10.00
C GLN A 297 1.05 23.13 -10.82
N SER A 298 1.91 22.26 -10.30
CA SER A 298 3.12 21.81 -11.01
C SER A 298 2.78 20.90 -12.19
N VAL A 299 1.83 19.97 -12.04
CA VAL A 299 1.34 19.09 -13.10
C VAL A 299 0.59 19.91 -14.18
N THR A 300 -0.25 20.86 -13.77
CA THR A 300 -0.98 21.75 -14.70
C THR A 300 -0.02 22.63 -15.50
N ARG A 301 1.02 23.18 -14.85
CA ARG A 301 2.07 23.97 -15.53
C ARG A 301 2.90 23.13 -16.50
N ALA A 302 3.29 21.91 -16.11
CA ALA A 302 3.99 20.97 -17.00
C ALA A 302 3.13 20.64 -18.23
N LYS A 303 1.83 20.36 -18.03
CA LYS A 303 0.89 20.11 -19.12
C LYS A 303 0.65 21.32 -20.02
N MET A 304 0.65 22.53 -19.47
CA MET A 304 0.55 23.78 -20.25
C MET A 304 1.83 24.02 -21.07
N CYS A 305 3.02 23.69 -20.54
CA CYS A 305 4.28 23.80 -21.29
C CYS A 305 4.41 22.74 -22.40
N GLU A 306 3.70 21.61 -22.29
CA GLU A 306 3.66 20.57 -23.34
C GLU A 306 2.72 20.95 -24.49
N LEU A 307 1.76 21.85 -24.25
CA LEU A 307 0.72 22.28 -25.20
C LEU A 307 1.07 23.63 -25.90
N LEU A 308 2.18 24.29 -25.52
CA LEU A 308 2.75 25.48 -26.14
C LEU A 308 3.94 25.13 -27.03
#